data_c3760c23593e724d1f311c065711f35f
#
_entry.id   c3760c23593e724d1f311c065711f35f
#
_cell.length_a   1.000
_cell.length_b   1.000
_cell.length_c   1.000
_cell.angle_alpha   90.00
_cell.angle_beta   90.00
_cell.angle_gamma   90.00
#
_symmetry.space_group_name_H-M   'P 1'
#
loop_
_entity.id
_entity.type
_entity.pdbx_description
1 polymer ?
#
loop_
_entity_poly.entity_id
_entity_poly.type
_entity_poly.pdbx_seq_one_letter_code
_entity_poly.pdbx_strand_id
1 'polypeptide(L)'
;MHLIVGLGNPGEKYAHTRHNVGFDVLTLLSEKLSIPITRRRFQSLVGEGLYHGEKVVLCKPQTYMNLSGEAIQQLMQWYKLPMENLLVVYDDIDLAPGWIRIRKNGSAGTHNGMRSIISSIGSNAFPRIRVGIGGCPPSFALADWVTSHYNTPQERQDAFDAYLIAADAAIEWLQNGLQSAMNQFNTKKPKLPKQSLETVASAELPRAESPSAAATEPASNTSTTQRIDS
;
A
#
# COMPACT_ATOMS: atom_id res chain seq x y z
N MET A 1 16.62 11.11 -9.77
CA MET A 1 16.34 10.04 -8.77
C MET A 1 15.04 10.32 -8.07
N HIS A 2 14.19 9.30 -7.89
CA HIS A 2 12.84 9.42 -7.33
C HIS A 2 12.61 8.39 -6.21
N LEU A 3 11.84 8.76 -5.18
CA LEU A 3 11.39 7.87 -4.11
C LEU A 3 9.86 7.78 -4.14
N ILE A 4 9.33 6.57 -4.32
CA ILE A 4 7.89 6.31 -4.27
C ILE A 4 7.61 5.47 -3.03
N VAL A 5 6.75 6.00 -2.18
CA VAL A 5 6.36 5.39 -0.91
C VAL A 5 4.90 4.98 -0.97
N GLY A 6 4.61 3.72 -0.71
CA GLY A 6 3.25 3.27 -0.41
C GLY A 6 3.06 3.13 1.09
N LEU A 7 2.01 3.72 1.63
CA LEU A 7 1.68 3.59 3.04
C LEU A 7 0.85 2.33 3.31
N GLY A 8 1.09 1.73 4.46
CA GLY A 8 0.42 0.52 4.94
C GLY A 8 0.99 0.08 6.28
N ASN A 9 0.32 -0.86 6.93
CA ASN A 9 0.77 -1.54 8.14
C ASN A 9 1.39 -2.89 7.80
N PRO A 10 2.51 -3.27 8.43
CA PRO A 10 3.10 -4.58 8.24
C PRO A 10 2.30 -5.69 8.94
N GLY A 11 2.39 -6.91 8.42
CA GLY A 11 1.79 -8.13 8.98
C GLY A 11 0.55 -8.58 8.23
N GLU A 12 0.33 -9.91 8.24
CA GLU A 12 -0.71 -10.62 7.50
C GLU A 12 -2.11 -10.07 7.75
N LYS A 13 -2.42 -9.75 9.00
CA LYS A 13 -3.74 -9.23 9.41
C LYS A 13 -4.13 -7.90 8.74
N TYR A 14 -3.16 -7.17 8.20
CA TYR A 14 -3.41 -5.90 7.50
C TYR A 14 -3.30 -6.03 5.97
N ALA A 15 -2.89 -7.20 5.48
CA ALA A 15 -2.78 -7.43 4.04
C ALA A 15 -4.12 -7.14 3.36
N HIS A 16 -4.08 -6.38 2.26
CA HIS A 16 -5.26 -6.01 1.45
C HIS A 16 -6.40 -5.31 2.21
N THR A 17 -6.13 -4.71 3.37
CA THR A 17 -7.09 -3.80 4.04
C THR A 17 -7.11 -2.45 3.32
N ARG A 18 -8.16 -1.66 3.55
CA ARG A 18 -8.31 -0.31 3.01
C ARG A 18 -7.12 0.59 3.31
N HIS A 19 -6.50 0.43 4.49
CA HIS A 19 -5.32 1.22 4.90
C HIS A 19 -4.01 0.77 4.25
N ASN A 20 -4.01 -0.38 3.56
CA ASN A 20 -2.83 -0.94 2.90
C ASN A 20 -2.82 -0.68 1.38
N VAL A 21 -3.72 0.14 0.85
CA VAL A 21 -3.76 0.45 -0.60
C VAL A 21 -2.43 0.95 -1.14
N GLY A 22 -1.66 1.70 -0.34
CA GLY A 22 -0.32 2.13 -0.76
C GLY A 22 0.64 0.95 -0.97
N PHE A 23 0.58 -0.07 -0.12
CA PHE A 23 1.38 -1.29 -0.29
C PHE A 23 0.96 -2.07 -1.52
N ASP A 24 -0.35 -2.17 -1.79
CA ASP A 24 -0.89 -2.90 -2.95
C ASP A 24 -0.51 -2.18 -4.25
N VAL A 25 -0.64 -0.87 -4.32
CA VAL A 25 -0.18 -0.07 -5.47
C VAL A 25 1.33 -0.26 -5.71
N LEU A 26 2.16 -0.28 -4.66
CA LEU A 26 3.59 -0.51 -4.83
C LEU A 26 3.93 -1.93 -5.26
N THR A 27 3.11 -2.93 -4.92
CA THR A 27 3.28 -4.28 -5.45
C THR A 27 3.13 -4.27 -6.97
N LEU A 28 2.04 -3.70 -7.49
CA LEU A 28 1.81 -3.56 -8.94
C LEU A 28 2.89 -2.71 -9.62
N LEU A 29 3.28 -1.62 -8.99
CA LEU A 29 4.34 -0.74 -9.52
C LEU A 29 5.70 -1.45 -9.59
N SER A 30 6.03 -2.26 -8.59
CA SER A 30 7.24 -3.11 -8.54
C SER A 30 7.29 -4.09 -9.72
N GLU A 31 6.17 -4.72 -10.05
CA GLU A 31 6.03 -5.61 -11.20
C GLU A 31 6.17 -4.85 -12.53
N LYS A 32 5.42 -3.75 -12.70
CA LYS A 32 5.46 -2.92 -13.91
C LYS A 32 6.85 -2.34 -14.21
N LEU A 33 7.59 -1.96 -13.18
CA LEU A 33 8.95 -1.39 -13.31
C LEU A 33 10.05 -2.46 -13.27
N SER A 34 9.74 -3.72 -12.99
CA SER A 34 10.70 -4.80 -12.74
C SER A 34 11.72 -4.44 -11.64
N ILE A 35 11.24 -3.77 -10.57
CA ILE A 35 12.04 -3.35 -9.42
C ILE A 35 11.53 -4.10 -8.17
N PRO A 36 12.07 -5.26 -7.81
CA PRO A 36 11.59 -6.07 -6.70
C PRO A 36 11.83 -5.37 -5.34
N ILE A 37 10.79 -5.34 -4.49
CA ILE A 37 10.84 -4.73 -3.15
C ILE A 37 11.18 -5.79 -2.11
N THR A 38 12.47 -6.09 -1.95
CA THR A 38 12.94 -7.22 -1.13
C THR A 38 13.94 -6.86 -0.04
N ARG A 39 14.60 -5.71 -0.14
CA ARG A 39 15.67 -5.33 0.79
C ARG A 39 15.10 -4.65 2.03
N ARG A 40 15.58 -5.05 3.21
CA ARG A 40 15.25 -4.37 4.48
C ARG A 40 16.26 -3.25 4.74
N ARG A 41 15.80 -1.99 4.72
CA ARG A 41 16.60 -0.80 5.05
C ARG A 41 15.70 0.28 5.66
N PHE A 42 16.25 1.07 6.59
CA PHE A 42 15.56 2.21 7.18
C PHE A 42 14.15 1.88 7.65
N GLN A 43 13.99 0.80 8.39
CA GLN A 43 12.69 0.30 8.87
C GLN A 43 11.65 0.13 7.73
N SER A 44 12.13 -0.24 6.53
CA SER A 44 11.30 -0.41 5.34
C SER A 44 11.70 -1.64 4.55
N LEU A 45 10.78 -2.14 3.73
CA LEU A 45 11.11 -2.93 2.55
C LEU A 45 11.34 -1.98 1.37
N VAL A 46 12.48 -2.10 0.71
CA VAL A 46 12.86 -1.24 -0.41
C VAL A 46 13.25 -2.04 -1.64
N GLY A 47 12.94 -1.50 -2.81
CA GLY A 47 13.43 -1.91 -4.11
C GLY A 47 14.19 -0.74 -4.75
N GLU A 48 15.36 -1.01 -5.34
CA GLU A 48 16.14 0.00 -6.06
C GLU A 48 16.39 -0.47 -7.48
N GLY A 49 16.15 0.38 -8.45
CA GLY A 49 16.36 0.09 -9.86
C GLY A 49 16.53 1.34 -10.71
N LEU A 50 16.65 1.13 -12.01
CA LEU A 50 16.66 2.20 -13.00
C LEU A 50 15.42 2.11 -13.85
N TYR A 51 14.80 3.24 -14.10
CA TYR A 51 13.69 3.37 -15.03
C TYR A 51 13.98 4.54 -15.98
N HIS A 52 14.08 4.27 -17.29
CA HIS A 52 14.51 5.25 -18.31
C HIS A 52 15.80 6.01 -17.95
N GLY A 53 16.77 5.31 -17.34
CA GLY A 53 18.04 5.90 -16.90
C GLY A 53 18.00 6.65 -15.57
N GLU A 54 16.81 6.90 -15.01
CA GLU A 54 16.64 7.52 -13.71
C GLU A 54 16.59 6.48 -12.58
N LYS A 55 17.29 6.77 -11.48
CA LYS A 55 17.23 5.92 -10.28
C LYS A 55 15.86 6.06 -9.61
N VAL A 56 15.19 4.93 -9.40
CA VAL A 56 13.90 4.82 -8.70
C VAL A 56 14.08 3.95 -7.46
N VAL A 57 13.55 4.42 -6.34
CA VAL A 57 13.46 3.69 -5.08
C VAL A 57 11.99 3.51 -4.74
N LEU A 58 11.55 2.27 -4.59
CA LEU A 58 10.23 1.89 -4.09
C LEU A 58 10.34 1.56 -2.61
N CYS A 59 9.43 2.06 -1.78
CA CYS A 59 9.49 1.91 -0.34
C CYS A 59 8.13 1.55 0.28
N LYS A 60 8.10 0.45 1.01
CA LYS A 60 7.00 0.06 1.91
C LYS A 60 7.51 0.16 3.35
N PRO A 61 7.19 1.22 4.12
CA PRO A 61 7.57 1.33 5.53
C PRO A 61 7.10 0.11 6.32
N GLN A 62 7.98 -0.44 7.16
CA GLN A 62 7.65 -1.57 8.03
C GLN A 62 7.41 -1.12 9.48
N THR A 63 7.31 0.18 9.69
CA THR A 63 6.73 0.79 10.88
C THR A 63 5.22 0.63 10.85
N TYR A 64 4.54 0.81 11.99
CA TYR A 64 3.10 1.04 11.93
C TYR A 64 2.80 2.41 11.31
N MET A 65 1.57 2.57 10.81
CA MET A 65 1.14 3.75 10.03
C MET A 65 1.53 5.08 10.69
N ASN A 66 1.31 5.22 11.99
CA ASN A 66 1.61 6.43 12.75
C ASN A 66 3.11 6.75 12.92
N LEU A 67 4.01 5.85 12.53
CA LEU A 67 5.46 5.99 12.58
C LEU A 67 6.11 5.99 11.17
N SER A 68 5.30 6.03 10.11
CA SER A 68 5.80 5.99 8.72
C SER A 68 6.82 7.08 8.41
N GLY A 69 6.69 8.24 9.04
CA GLY A 69 7.58 9.38 8.84
C GLY A 69 9.03 9.12 9.24
N GLU A 70 9.27 8.30 10.26
CA GLU A 70 10.62 7.95 10.73
C GLU A 70 11.42 7.23 9.64
N ALA A 71 10.79 6.26 8.98
CA ALA A 71 11.40 5.52 7.88
C ALA A 71 11.68 6.41 6.66
N ILE A 72 10.71 7.26 6.31
CA ILE A 72 10.82 8.13 5.13
C ILE A 72 11.86 9.22 5.34
N GLN A 73 11.93 9.82 6.53
CA GLN A 73 12.95 10.82 6.87
C GLN A 73 14.36 10.24 6.70
N GLN A 74 14.62 9.03 7.19
CA GLN A 74 15.92 8.36 7.05
C GLN A 74 16.27 8.13 5.58
N LEU A 75 15.32 7.68 4.76
CA LEU A 75 15.53 7.48 3.32
C LEU A 75 15.83 8.80 2.61
N MET A 76 15.06 9.85 2.88
CA MET A 76 15.27 11.16 2.27
C MET A 76 16.63 11.76 2.63
N GLN A 77 17.04 11.65 3.90
CA GLN A 77 18.35 12.10 4.36
C GLN A 77 19.49 11.30 3.71
N TRP A 78 19.36 9.97 3.67
CA TRP A 78 20.37 9.10 3.06
C TRP A 78 20.61 9.39 1.58
N TYR A 79 19.51 9.58 0.82
CA TYR A 79 19.60 9.86 -0.60
C TYR A 79 19.72 11.35 -0.92
N LYS A 80 19.69 12.24 0.07
CA LYS A 80 19.66 13.71 -0.08
C LYS A 80 18.59 14.14 -1.07
N LEU A 81 17.39 13.55 -0.91
CA LEU A 81 16.30 13.68 -1.86
C LEU A 81 15.56 15.01 -1.68
N PRO A 82 15.35 15.81 -2.75
CA PRO A 82 14.47 16.98 -2.69
C PRO A 82 13.00 16.57 -2.60
N MET A 83 12.15 17.43 -2.02
CA MET A 83 10.75 17.13 -1.71
C MET A 83 9.91 16.80 -2.96
N GLU A 84 10.19 17.46 -4.07
CA GLU A 84 9.52 17.24 -5.35
C GLU A 84 9.73 15.84 -5.94
N ASN A 85 10.77 15.14 -5.50
CA ASN A 85 11.10 13.79 -5.93
C ASN A 85 10.60 12.69 -4.97
N LEU A 86 9.85 13.07 -3.92
CA LEU A 86 9.10 12.16 -3.05
C LEU A 86 7.65 12.07 -3.54
N LEU A 87 7.19 10.88 -3.89
CA LEU A 87 5.77 10.58 -4.16
C LEU A 87 5.23 9.64 -3.08
N VAL A 88 4.14 10.02 -2.42
CA VAL A 88 3.49 9.19 -1.40
C VAL A 88 2.12 8.71 -1.88
N VAL A 89 1.86 7.40 -1.81
CA VAL A 89 0.58 6.77 -2.17
C VAL A 89 -0.10 6.28 -0.89
N TYR A 90 -1.38 6.66 -0.69
CA TYR A 90 -2.13 6.34 0.52
C TYR A 90 -3.65 6.37 0.30
N ASP A 91 -4.40 5.81 1.25
CA ASP A 91 -5.86 5.77 1.24
C ASP A 91 -6.51 7.11 1.59
N ASP A 92 -7.70 7.31 1.04
CA ASP A 92 -8.47 8.53 1.24
C ASP A 92 -9.96 8.22 1.38
N ILE A 93 -10.53 8.59 2.53
CA ILE A 93 -11.94 8.40 2.85
C ILE A 93 -12.87 9.39 2.15
N ASP A 94 -12.35 10.53 1.69
CA ASP A 94 -13.15 11.57 1.00
C ASP A 94 -13.30 11.29 -0.50
N LEU A 95 -12.59 10.27 -1.01
CA LEU A 95 -12.70 9.83 -2.40
C LEU A 95 -13.49 8.53 -2.50
N ALA A 96 -14.39 8.47 -3.50
CA ALA A 96 -15.14 7.25 -3.78
C ALA A 96 -14.18 6.11 -4.22
N PRO A 97 -14.52 4.83 -3.93
CA PRO A 97 -13.79 3.68 -4.45
C PRO A 97 -13.64 3.73 -5.98
N GLY A 98 -12.52 3.28 -6.50
CA GLY A 98 -12.22 3.35 -7.93
C GLY A 98 -11.65 4.70 -8.40
N TRP A 99 -11.51 5.69 -7.52
CA TRP A 99 -10.98 7.01 -7.86
C TRP A 99 -9.60 7.24 -7.25
N ILE A 100 -8.80 8.04 -7.96
CA ILE A 100 -7.55 8.59 -7.42
C ILE A 100 -7.54 10.11 -7.50
N ARG A 101 -6.66 10.74 -6.71
CA ARG A 101 -6.40 12.17 -6.80
C ARG A 101 -4.91 12.45 -6.57
N ILE A 102 -4.28 13.07 -7.55
CA ILE A 102 -2.88 13.50 -7.46
C ILE A 102 -2.83 14.95 -6.99
N ARG A 103 -1.96 15.26 -6.04
CA ARG A 103 -1.74 16.61 -5.51
C ARG A 103 -0.24 16.90 -5.41
N LYS A 104 0.14 18.15 -5.66
CA LYS A 104 1.52 18.62 -5.49
C LYS A 104 1.89 18.72 -4.01
N ASN A 105 0.93 19.11 -3.17
CA ASN A 105 1.07 19.30 -1.73
C ASN A 105 -0.30 19.14 -1.04
N GLY A 106 -0.34 19.24 0.27
CA GLY A 106 -1.58 19.22 1.04
C GLY A 106 -1.38 18.84 2.50
N SER A 107 -2.41 19.07 3.32
CA SER A 107 -2.43 18.63 4.72
C SER A 107 -2.53 17.09 4.83
N ALA A 108 -2.36 16.59 6.05
CA ALA A 108 -2.53 15.17 6.35
C ALA A 108 -4.01 14.72 6.40
N GLY A 109 -4.93 15.65 6.57
CA GLY A 109 -6.31 15.32 6.90
C GLY A 109 -6.38 14.46 8.18
N THR A 110 -7.18 13.41 8.12
CA THR A 110 -7.30 12.42 9.22
C THR A 110 -6.28 11.30 9.14
N HIS A 111 -5.45 11.23 8.07
CA HIS A 111 -4.57 10.11 7.80
C HIS A 111 -3.30 10.14 8.67
N ASN A 112 -3.16 9.20 9.61
CA ASN A 112 -2.07 9.15 10.58
C ASN A 112 -0.67 9.01 9.93
N GLY A 113 -0.54 8.23 8.87
CA GLY A 113 0.73 8.08 8.15
C GLY A 113 1.19 9.39 7.50
N MET A 114 0.27 10.14 6.88
CA MET A 114 0.58 11.45 6.31
C MET A 114 0.95 12.47 7.39
N ARG A 115 0.27 12.42 8.55
CA ARG A 115 0.60 13.26 9.71
C ARG A 115 2.02 12.96 10.20
N SER A 116 2.36 11.68 10.33
CA SER A 116 3.70 11.24 10.71
C SER A 116 4.78 11.73 9.72
N ILE A 117 4.55 11.56 8.41
CA ILE A 117 5.50 12.03 7.39
C ILE A 117 5.71 13.54 7.49
N ILE A 118 4.62 14.32 7.46
CA ILE A 118 4.69 15.78 7.49
C ILE A 118 5.43 16.27 8.75
N SER A 119 5.16 15.65 9.90
CA SER A 119 5.85 15.98 11.16
C SER A 119 7.33 15.65 11.10
N SER A 120 7.71 14.47 10.60
CA SER A 120 9.10 14.00 10.59
C SER A 120 9.99 14.77 9.60
N ILE A 121 9.46 15.09 8.41
CA ILE A 121 10.23 15.81 7.39
C ILE A 121 10.08 17.34 7.45
N GLY A 122 9.16 17.84 8.29
CA GLY A 122 8.92 19.28 8.49
C GLY A 122 8.28 19.99 7.29
N SER A 123 7.67 19.27 6.35
CA SER A 123 7.09 19.86 5.14
C SER A 123 5.91 19.04 4.63
N ASN A 124 4.94 19.71 4.01
CA ASN A 124 3.85 19.10 3.27
C ASN A 124 3.96 19.33 1.75
N ALA A 125 5.08 19.88 1.28
CA ALA A 125 5.31 20.28 -0.09
C ALA A 125 5.93 19.14 -0.94
N PHE A 126 5.28 17.98 -0.97
CA PHE A 126 5.67 16.84 -1.78
C PHE A 126 4.48 16.24 -2.53
N PRO A 127 4.70 15.67 -3.73
CA PRO A 127 3.70 14.94 -4.51
C PRO A 127 3.05 13.78 -3.77
N ARG A 128 1.75 13.58 -4.02
CA ARG A 128 0.99 12.47 -3.46
C ARG A 128 -0.11 11.96 -4.37
N ILE A 129 -0.38 10.68 -4.31
CA ILE A 129 -1.53 10.02 -4.92
C ILE A 129 -2.45 9.56 -3.79
N ARG A 130 -3.65 10.09 -3.76
CA ARG A 130 -4.74 9.69 -2.86
C ARG A 130 -5.58 8.64 -3.57
N VAL A 131 -5.79 7.49 -2.96
CA VAL A 131 -6.58 6.37 -3.50
C VAL A 131 -7.87 6.28 -2.71
N GLY A 132 -9.01 6.40 -3.39
CA GLY A 132 -10.32 6.40 -2.76
C GLY A 132 -10.69 5.05 -2.16
N ILE A 133 -11.08 5.06 -0.89
CA ILE A 133 -11.60 3.89 -0.17
C ILE A 133 -13.05 4.07 0.29
N GLY A 134 -13.64 5.25 0.01
CA GLY A 134 -14.98 5.61 0.42
C GLY A 134 -15.10 6.04 1.88
N GLY A 135 -16.15 6.79 2.16
CA GLY A 135 -16.44 7.34 3.49
C GLY A 135 -16.65 6.26 4.54
N CYS A 136 -16.23 6.56 5.77
CA CYS A 136 -16.49 5.71 6.93
C CYS A 136 -18.00 5.69 7.23
N PRO A 137 -18.67 4.52 7.26
CA PRO A 137 -20.06 4.45 7.65
C PRO A 137 -20.25 4.91 9.10
N PRO A 138 -21.42 5.53 9.45
CA PRO A 138 -21.67 6.02 10.81
C PRO A 138 -21.59 4.96 11.92
N SER A 139 -21.78 3.70 11.55
CA SER A 139 -21.70 2.55 12.48
C SER A 139 -20.27 2.05 12.75
N PHE A 140 -19.27 2.62 12.08
CA PHE A 140 -17.88 2.20 12.25
C PHE A 140 -17.06 3.30 12.95
N ALA A 141 -16.12 2.89 13.81
CA ALA A 141 -15.01 3.76 14.16
C ALA A 141 -14.06 3.88 12.95
N LEU A 142 -13.48 5.06 12.73
CA LEU A 142 -12.62 5.31 11.58
C LEU A 142 -11.44 4.32 11.50
N ALA A 143 -10.82 4.01 12.65
CA ALA A 143 -9.71 3.07 12.73
C ALA A 143 -10.10 1.66 12.25
N ASP A 144 -11.30 1.20 12.63
CA ASP A 144 -11.80 -0.12 12.24
C ASP A 144 -12.17 -0.13 10.75
N TRP A 145 -12.75 0.96 10.25
CA TRP A 145 -13.08 1.10 8.84
C TRP A 145 -11.85 1.00 7.95
N VAL A 146 -10.82 1.79 8.21
CA VAL A 146 -9.62 1.78 7.35
C VAL A 146 -8.83 0.48 7.47
N THR A 147 -8.88 -0.22 8.60
CA THR A 147 -8.23 -1.53 8.77
C THR A 147 -9.10 -2.72 8.38
N SER A 148 -10.33 -2.48 7.88
CA SER A 148 -11.21 -3.53 7.38
C SER A 148 -10.87 -3.91 5.92
N HIS A 149 -11.28 -5.13 5.53
CA HIS A 149 -11.15 -5.61 4.15
C HIS A 149 -12.34 -5.14 3.29
N TYR A 150 -12.18 -5.25 1.98
CA TYR A 150 -13.27 -5.07 1.03
C TYR A 150 -14.18 -6.31 1.02
N ASN A 151 -15.46 -6.13 1.36
CA ASN A 151 -16.36 -7.24 1.64
C ASN A 151 -16.97 -7.85 0.38
N THR A 152 -17.28 -7.02 -0.63
CA THR A 152 -17.94 -7.47 -1.85
C THR A 152 -16.97 -7.66 -3.01
N PRO A 153 -17.27 -8.53 -3.99
CA PRO A 153 -16.49 -8.65 -5.22
C PRO A 153 -16.36 -7.30 -5.96
N GLN A 154 -17.42 -6.48 -5.97
CA GLN A 154 -17.41 -5.18 -6.63
C GLN A 154 -16.48 -4.20 -5.93
N GLU A 155 -16.48 -4.12 -4.58
CA GLU A 155 -15.54 -3.28 -3.86
C GLU A 155 -14.08 -3.69 -4.13
N ARG A 156 -13.80 -5.00 -4.18
CA ARG A 156 -12.45 -5.50 -4.50
C ARG A 156 -12.04 -5.13 -5.92
N GLN A 157 -12.95 -5.22 -6.89
CA GLN A 157 -12.67 -4.83 -8.27
C GLN A 157 -12.43 -3.33 -8.38
N ASP A 158 -13.28 -2.49 -7.77
CA ASP A 158 -13.11 -1.04 -7.78
C ASP A 158 -11.77 -0.62 -7.12
N ALA A 159 -11.39 -1.28 -6.03
CA ALA A 159 -10.11 -1.05 -5.38
C ALA A 159 -8.94 -1.44 -6.29
N PHE A 160 -8.99 -2.63 -6.90
CA PHE A 160 -7.95 -3.10 -7.81
C PHE A 160 -7.79 -2.20 -9.03
N ASP A 161 -8.90 -1.74 -9.62
CA ASP A 161 -8.88 -0.77 -10.72
C ASP A 161 -8.19 0.54 -10.30
N ALA A 162 -8.48 1.02 -9.09
CA ALA A 162 -7.81 2.22 -8.56
C ALA A 162 -6.31 1.99 -8.34
N TYR A 163 -5.88 0.79 -7.93
CA TYR A 163 -4.46 0.45 -7.77
C TYR A 163 -3.72 0.47 -9.11
N LEU A 164 -4.31 -0.11 -10.16
CA LEU A 164 -3.75 -0.07 -11.51
C LEU A 164 -3.59 1.36 -12.00
N ILE A 165 -4.63 2.18 -11.84
CA ILE A 165 -4.63 3.59 -12.23
C ILE A 165 -3.58 4.38 -11.42
N ALA A 166 -3.45 4.12 -10.12
CA ALA A 166 -2.44 4.79 -9.28
C ALA A 166 -1.02 4.41 -9.65
N ALA A 167 -0.79 3.13 -10.01
CA ALA A 167 0.51 2.68 -10.51
C ALA A 167 0.86 3.34 -11.85
N ASP A 168 -0.09 3.43 -12.80
CA ASP A 168 0.11 4.10 -14.08
C ASP A 168 0.35 5.61 -13.89
N ALA A 169 -0.35 6.24 -12.95
CA ALA A 169 -0.13 7.65 -12.60
C ALA A 169 1.26 7.90 -12.00
N ALA A 170 1.79 6.95 -11.23
CA ALA A 170 3.15 7.03 -10.70
C ALA A 170 4.19 6.87 -11.82
N ILE A 171 3.94 6.01 -12.80
CA ILE A 171 4.79 5.86 -14.00
C ILE A 171 4.76 7.14 -14.83
N GLU A 172 3.58 7.72 -15.07
CA GLU A 172 3.45 9.00 -15.78
C GLU A 172 4.21 10.12 -15.08
N TRP A 173 4.15 10.16 -13.73
CA TRP A 173 4.94 11.12 -12.96
C TRP A 173 6.44 10.93 -13.15
N LEU A 174 6.94 9.70 -13.21
CA LEU A 174 8.35 9.41 -13.47
C LEU A 174 8.79 9.83 -14.88
N GLN A 175 7.93 9.64 -15.88
CA GLN A 175 8.25 9.89 -17.29
C GLN A 175 8.10 11.35 -17.71
N ASN A 176 6.98 11.96 -17.33
CA ASN A 176 6.51 13.22 -17.88
C ASN A 176 6.26 14.29 -16.80
N GLY A 177 6.52 13.95 -15.54
CA GLY A 177 6.43 14.86 -14.41
C GLY A 177 5.02 15.01 -13.83
N LEU A 178 4.95 15.74 -12.72
CA LEU A 178 3.74 15.86 -11.91
C LEU A 178 2.56 16.50 -12.65
N GLN A 179 2.81 17.53 -13.43
CA GLN A 179 1.73 18.25 -14.14
C GLN A 179 1.05 17.36 -15.17
N SER A 180 1.81 16.56 -15.90
CA SER A 180 1.27 15.59 -16.86
C SER A 180 0.42 14.54 -16.16
N ALA A 181 0.94 13.93 -15.09
CA ALA A 181 0.19 12.96 -14.28
C ALA A 181 -1.11 13.56 -13.73
N MET A 182 -1.09 14.80 -13.21
CA MET A 182 -2.29 15.48 -12.72
C MET A 182 -3.31 15.73 -13.83
N ASN A 183 -2.89 16.16 -15.00
CA ASN A 183 -3.77 16.44 -16.14
C ASN A 183 -4.45 15.17 -16.65
N GLN A 184 -3.70 14.06 -16.69
CA GLN A 184 -4.19 12.80 -17.24
C GLN A 184 -5.09 12.05 -16.25
N PHE A 185 -4.73 12.00 -14.97
CA PHE A 185 -5.37 11.11 -13.99
C PHE A 185 -6.33 11.81 -13.00
N ASN A 186 -6.32 13.13 -12.88
CA ASN A 186 -7.28 13.87 -12.04
C ASN A 186 -8.62 14.13 -12.73
N THR A 187 -8.82 13.64 -13.93
CA THR A 187 -10.06 13.77 -14.70
C THR A 187 -11.12 12.76 -14.22
N LYS A 188 -12.35 12.90 -14.74
CA LYS A 188 -13.49 12.00 -14.44
C LYS A 188 -13.09 10.53 -14.58
N LYS A 189 -13.61 9.66 -13.71
CA LYS A 189 -13.32 8.21 -13.54
C LYS A 189 -12.38 7.67 -14.63
N PRO A 190 -11.08 7.45 -14.34
CA PRO A 190 -10.12 7.06 -15.37
C PRO A 190 -10.57 5.74 -16.01
N LYS A 191 -10.59 5.69 -17.33
CA LYS A 191 -10.75 4.41 -18.05
C LYS A 191 -9.42 3.67 -17.92
N LEU A 192 -9.44 2.42 -17.50
CA LEU A 192 -8.27 1.55 -17.53
C LEU A 192 -7.66 1.59 -18.94
N PRO A 193 -6.32 1.80 -19.06
CA PRO A 193 -5.65 1.69 -20.35
C PRO A 193 -5.87 0.27 -20.90
N LYS A 194 -6.24 0.16 -22.19
CA LYS A 194 -6.52 -1.14 -22.83
C LYS A 194 -5.35 -2.13 -22.75
N GLN A 195 -4.13 -1.65 -22.59
CA GLN A 195 -2.91 -2.47 -22.44
C GLN A 195 -2.74 -3.12 -21.05
N SER A 196 -3.35 -2.56 -20.01
CA SER A 196 -3.25 -3.12 -18.64
C SER A 196 -4.03 -4.44 -18.47
N LEU A 197 -4.98 -4.72 -19.34
CA LEU A 197 -5.82 -5.94 -19.26
C LEU A 197 -5.11 -7.19 -19.79
N GLU A 198 -4.15 -7.05 -20.69
CA GLU A 198 -3.45 -8.22 -21.28
C GLU A 198 -2.34 -8.76 -20.38
N THR A 199 -1.74 -7.90 -19.54
CA THR A 199 -0.64 -8.29 -18.64
C THR A 199 -1.14 -8.90 -17.32
N VAL A 200 -2.39 -8.66 -16.94
CA VAL A 200 -2.94 -9.01 -15.62
C VAL A 200 -3.76 -10.30 -15.63
N ALA A 201 -4.01 -10.91 -16.80
CA ALA A 201 -4.70 -12.20 -16.91
C ALA A 201 -3.98 -13.36 -16.19
N SER A 202 -2.76 -13.16 -15.70
CA SER A 202 -1.96 -14.13 -14.93
C SER A 202 -1.76 -13.76 -13.45
N ALA A 203 -2.22 -12.59 -12.98
CA ALA A 203 -2.11 -12.19 -11.58
C ALA A 203 -3.46 -12.33 -10.86
N GLU A 204 -3.89 -13.55 -10.62
CA GLU A 204 -4.94 -13.81 -9.64
C GLU A 204 -4.40 -13.42 -8.25
N LEU A 205 -5.18 -12.60 -7.52
CA LEU A 205 -4.95 -12.39 -6.09
C LEU A 205 -4.90 -13.77 -5.41
N PRO A 206 -3.87 -14.09 -4.61
CA PRO A 206 -3.81 -15.38 -3.92
C PRO A 206 -5.08 -15.56 -3.10
N ARG A 207 -5.80 -16.65 -3.36
CA ARG A 207 -6.94 -17.08 -2.53
C ARG A 207 -6.41 -17.33 -1.13
N ALA A 208 -7.03 -16.71 -0.12
CA ALA A 208 -6.81 -17.09 1.25
C ALA A 208 -7.22 -18.57 1.40
N GLU A 209 -6.24 -19.44 1.62
CA GLU A 209 -6.50 -20.85 1.97
C GLU A 209 -7.25 -20.87 3.30
N SER A 210 -8.42 -21.47 3.29
CA SER A 210 -9.18 -21.77 4.51
C SER A 210 -8.36 -22.76 5.35
N PRO A 211 -8.20 -22.55 6.66
CA PRO A 211 -7.50 -23.50 7.51
C PRO A 211 -8.25 -24.84 7.51
N SER A 212 -7.58 -25.88 7.02
CA SER A 212 -8.02 -27.27 7.08
C SER A 212 -8.30 -27.66 8.54
N ALA A 213 -9.51 -28.10 8.81
CA ALA A 213 -9.89 -28.67 10.09
C ALA A 213 -9.03 -29.92 10.36
N ALA A 214 -8.12 -29.80 11.31
CA ALA A 214 -7.38 -30.94 11.83
C ALA A 214 -8.34 -31.86 12.58
N ALA A 215 -8.47 -33.07 12.08
CA ALA A 215 -9.22 -34.14 12.72
C ALA A 215 -8.64 -34.46 14.09
N THR A 216 -9.47 -34.37 15.10
CA THR A 216 -9.20 -34.87 16.46
C THR A 216 -9.37 -36.39 16.47
N GLU A 217 -8.27 -37.12 16.61
CA GLU A 217 -8.32 -38.53 17.00
C GLU A 217 -8.59 -38.65 18.52
N PRO A 218 -9.41 -39.61 18.97
CA PRO A 218 -9.65 -39.81 20.39
C PRO A 218 -8.56 -40.69 21.03
N ALA A 219 -7.93 -40.15 22.06
CA ALA A 219 -6.98 -40.90 22.88
C ALA A 219 -7.66 -42.04 23.61
N SER A 220 -7.19 -43.27 23.37
CA SER A 220 -7.57 -44.47 24.12
C SER A 220 -6.92 -44.49 25.48
N ASN A 221 -7.77 -44.61 26.48
CA ASN A 221 -7.45 -44.90 27.90
C ASN A 221 -6.85 -46.30 28.03
N THR A 222 -5.64 -46.40 28.56
CA THR A 222 -5.17 -47.67 29.18
C THR A 222 -4.63 -47.37 30.57
N SER A 223 -5.42 -47.80 31.51
CA SER A 223 -5.06 -47.91 32.93
C SER A 223 -3.96 -48.96 33.10
N THR A 224 -2.90 -48.63 33.78
CA THR A 224 -2.07 -49.64 34.46
C THR A 224 -1.74 -49.20 35.86
N THR A 225 -2.37 -49.93 36.77
CA THR A 225 -2.10 -49.93 38.22
C THR A 225 -0.77 -50.62 38.46
N GLN A 226 0.14 -49.98 39.16
CA GLN A 226 1.14 -50.73 39.93
C GLN A 226 1.28 -50.14 41.34
N ARG A 227 1.06 -51.04 42.27
CA ARG A 227 1.39 -50.88 43.68
C ARG A 227 2.89 -50.84 43.90
N ILE A 228 3.31 -50.15 44.91
CA ILE A 228 4.50 -50.40 45.58
C ILE A 228 4.58 -50.27 46.99
N ASP A 229 5.15 -51.22 47.62
CA ASP A 229 5.62 -51.23 49.02
C ASP A 229 7.05 -50.68 49.12
N SER A 230 7.31 -50.00 50.17
CA SER A 230 8.44 -49.79 51.07
C SER A 230 8.75 -48.33 51.34
#